data_d2566a8f2e383ee7a3888c55e187d5b3
#
_entry.id   d2566a8f2e383ee7a3888c55e187d5b3
#
_cell.length_a   1.000
_cell.length_b   1.000
_cell.length_c   1.000
_cell.angle_alpha   90.00
_cell.angle_beta   90.00
_cell.angle_gamma   90.00
#
_symmetry.space_group_name_H-M   'P 1'
#
loop_
_entity.id
_entity.type
_entity.pdbx_description
1 polymer ?
#
loop_
_entity_poly.entity_id
_entity_poly.type
_entity_poly.pdbx_seq_one_letter_code
_entity_poly.pdbx_strand_id
1 'polypeptide(L)'
;MSLTSYLAAPSRVLTMRLSARGGIVTVWPRVSQGKFCHCSKFVILSRRDDFYGRMTLAPLIDWKRRAADHQARAARYTVPARSRRDRGLPHPIEDFLFQYYPYPLALLDTWQPGIGLHCEWDSKTAPSPLPHGISERYHTGTDTHFFADPGRLTVKERDRLQWICGLLEAIANRAPNFACHGMHEWAMVHGGKEVRHEGTARLRLPQSEIDDLVESRPICCSHHDAFRFFAATAKPLNRLQPTLESRVMLEQPGCVHANMDLYKWAAKAMPWCGSELLLDCFELAVQLRDLDMRASPYDLSEWGRTPIRIETPDGRRCYEAEQKRLASMASPLRERLIAALRQTLAHHTPCQRSF
;
A
#
# COMPACT_ATOMS: atom_id res chain seq x y z
N MET A 1 -35.27 -34.57 28.30
CA MET A 1 -35.62 -34.24 26.89
C MET A 1 -34.36 -33.95 26.14
N SER A 2 -34.08 -34.79 25.18
CA SER A 2 -32.80 -34.93 24.47
C SER A 2 -32.58 -33.81 23.43
N LEU A 3 -31.44 -33.20 23.42
CA LEU A 3 -30.93 -32.36 22.33
C LEU A 3 -29.96 -33.18 21.51
N THR A 4 -30.41 -33.57 20.32
CA THR A 4 -29.63 -34.32 19.34
C THR A 4 -28.69 -33.38 18.60
N SER A 5 -27.38 -33.54 18.81
CA SER A 5 -26.33 -32.90 18.06
C SER A 5 -26.16 -33.54 16.68
N TYR A 6 -26.39 -32.79 15.61
CA TYR A 6 -26.00 -33.18 14.25
C TYR A 6 -24.54 -32.81 14.03
N LEU A 7 -23.70 -33.84 14.05
CA LEU A 7 -22.33 -33.77 13.53
C LEU A 7 -22.38 -33.93 11.99
N ALA A 8 -22.03 -32.89 11.28
CA ALA A 8 -21.81 -32.98 9.83
C ALA A 8 -20.55 -33.79 9.56
N ALA A 9 -20.67 -34.83 8.75
CA ALA A 9 -19.57 -35.68 8.32
C ALA A 9 -18.62 -34.88 7.37
N PRO A 10 -17.30 -35.10 7.45
CA PRO A 10 -16.34 -34.45 6.57
C PRO A 10 -16.48 -34.98 5.13
N SER A 11 -16.52 -34.07 4.17
CA SER A 11 -16.51 -34.36 2.74
C SER A 11 -15.28 -35.18 2.37
N ARG A 12 -15.45 -36.38 1.87
CA ARG A 12 -14.36 -37.25 1.42
C ARG A 12 -13.75 -36.68 0.14
N VAL A 13 -12.48 -36.36 0.19
CA VAL A 13 -11.65 -36.00 -0.97
C VAL A 13 -11.21 -37.31 -1.64
N LEU A 14 -11.58 -37.54 -2.89
CA LEU A 14 -11.12 -38.69 -3.68
C LEU A 14 -9.84 -38.27 -4.43
N THR A 15 -8.73 -38.89 -4.06
CA THR A 15 -7.44 -38.65 -4.72
C THR A 15 -7.17 -39.90 -5.63
N MET A 16 -7.14 -39.68 -6.94
CA MET A 16 -6.70 -40.70 -7.90
C MET A 16 -5.31 -40.40 -8.43
N ARG A 17 -4.42 -41.38 -8.36
CA ARG A 17 -3.12 -41.34 -9.04
C ARG A 17 -3.25 -41.92 -10.43
N LEU A 18 -2.98 -41.12 -11.45
CA LEU A 18 -2.82 -41.61 -12.82
C LEU A 18 -1.33 -41.74 -13.12
N SER A 19 -0.88 -42.98 -13.33
CA SER A 19 0.52 -43.24 -13.67
C SER A 19 0.73 -43.15 -15.17
N ALA A 20 1.20 -42.02 -15.62
CA ALA A 20 2.04 -41.88 -16.83
C ALA A 20 2.64 -40.50 -16.95
N ARG A 21 3.23 -39.94 -15.94
CA ARG A 21 4.03 -38.71 -15.81
C ARG A 21 3.63 -37.89 -14.60
N GLY A 22 3.54 -38.50 -13.42
CA GLY A 22 3.79 -37.84 -12.14
C GLY A 22 2.90 -36.62 -11.74
N GLY A 23 1.64 -36.55 -12.13
CA GLY A 23 0.76 -35.43 -11.73
C GLY A 23 -0.34 -35.90 -10.74
N ILE A 24 -0.59 -35.11 -9.69
CA ILE A 24 -1.70 -35.27 -8.74
C ILE A 24 -2.83 -34.35 -9.17
N VAL A 25 -4.02 -34.86 -9.43
CA VAL A 25 -5.22 -34.10 -9.73
C VAL A 25 -6.17 -34.19 -8.54
N THR A 26 -6.54 -33.05 -7.95
CA THR A 26 -7.54 -33.00 -6.88
C THR A 26 -8.86 -32.55 -7.48
N VAL A 27 -9.91 -33.35 -7.36
CA VAL A 27 -11.24 -33.07 -7.89
C VAL A 27 -12.19 -32.79 -6.72
N TRP A 28 -12.86 -31.65 -6.75
CA TRP A 28 -13.90 -31.27 -5.80
C TRP A 28 -15.27 -31.53 -6.41
N PRO A 29 -16.17 -32.27 -5.77
CA PRO A 29 -17.54 -32.41 -6.27
C PRO A 29 -18.31 -31.11 -6.03
N ARG A 30 -18.90 -30.56 -7.09
CA ARG A 30 -19.86 -29.47 -7.00
C ARG A 30 -21.23 -30.08 -6.63
N VAL A 31 -21.72 -29.80 -5.44
CA VAL A 31 -23.08 -30.11 -5.04
C VAL A 31 -24.00 -28.96 -5.44
N SER A 32 -24.80 -29.16 -6.49
CA SER A 32 -25.96 -28.30 -6.76
C SER A 32 -27.23 -29.04 -6.35
N GLN A 33 -28.15 -28.37 -5.71
CA GLN A 33 -29.43 -28.95 -5.28
C GLN A 33 -30.20 -29.54 -6.46
N GLY A 34 -30.44 -30.85 -6.36
CA GLY A 34 -31.52 -31.58 -7.04
C GLY A 34 -31.38 -31.72 -8.56
N LYS A 35 -30.67 -32.72 -9.01
CA LYS A 35 -30.86 -33.68 -10.14
C LYS A 35 -29.51 -34.19 -10.63
N PHE A 36 -29.30 -35.50 -10.59
CA PHE A 36 -28.16 -36.13 -11.24
C PHE A 36 -28.27 -35.95 -12.74
N CYS A 37 -27.36 -35.18 -13.33
CA CYS A 37 -27.21 -35.12 -14.77
C CYS A 37 -25.88 -35.81 -15.13
N HIS A 38 -25.99 -36.94 -15.85
CA HIS A 38 -24.84 -37.58 -16.46
C HIS A 38 -24.30 -36.71 -17.58
N CYS A 39 -23.21 -36.03 -17.36
CA CYS A 39 -22.49 -35.35 -18.41
C CYS A 39 -21.00 -35.68 -18.35
N SER A 40 -20.62 -36.66 -19.18
CA SER A 40 -19.26 -37.13 -19.38
C SER A 40 -18.54 -36.20 -20.33
N LYS A 41 -18.04 -35.06 -19.83
CA LYS A 41 -16.98 -34.26 -20.51
C LYS A 41 -15.91 -33.94 -19.51
N PHE A 42 -14.86 -34.75 -19.54
CA PHE A 42 -13.61 -34.40 -18.85
C PHE A 42 -12.90 -33.30 -19.61
N VAL A 43 -12.78 -32.13 -19.00
CA VAL A 43 -11.87 -31.09 -19.48
C VAL A 43 -10.52 -31.36 -18.84
N ILE A 44 -9.57 -31.85 -19.60
CA ILE A 44 -8.17 -31.97 -19.18
C ILE A 44 -7.58 -30.55 -19.36
N LEU A 45 -7.49 -29.80 -18.30
CA LEU A 45 -6.71 -28.55 -18.28
C LEU A 45 -5.23 -28.93 -18.29
N SER A 46 -4.58 -28.71 -19.42
CA SER A 46 -3.13 -28.86 -19.53
C SER A 46 -2.45 -27.75 -18.73
N ARG A 47 -1.54 -28.12 -17.84
CA ARG A 47 -0.82 -27.23 -16.91
C ARG A 47 0.06 -26.15 -17.57
N ARG A 48 0.03 -25.98 -18.89
CA ARG A 48 0.84 -24.97 -19.58
C ARG A 48 0.11 -23.65 -19.84
N ASP A 49 -1.22 -23.63 -19.84
CA ASP A 49 -1.99 -22.44 -20.25
C ASP A 49 -2.52 -21.60 -19.09
N ASP A 50 -2.57 -22.12 -17.85
CA ASP A 50 -3.10 -21.42 -16.68
C ASP A 50 -2.08 -20.51 -15.97
N PHE A 51 -0.81 -20.51 -16.40
CA PHE A 51 0.26 -19.75 -15.72
C PHE A 51 0.53 -18.36 -16.32
N TYR A 52 -0.01 -18.06 -17.48
CA TYR A 52 -0.04 -16.69 -18.00
C TYR A 52 -1.33 -16.03 -17.50
N GLY A 53 -1.25 -15.38 -16.34
CA GLY A 53 -2.31 -14.48 -15.90
C GLY A 53 -2.75 -13.64 -17.09
N ARG A 54 -4.06 -13.50 -17.33
CA ARG A 54 -4.64 -12.83 -18.51
C ARG A 54 -3.92 -11.52 -18.77
N MET A 55 -3.10 -11.48 -19.82
CA MET A 55 -2.52 -10.25 -20.31
C MET A 55 -3.65 -9.39 -20.86
N THR A 56 -3.85 -8.23 -20.28
CA THR A 56 -4.87 -7.30 -20.74
C THR A 56 -4.22 -6.34 -21.72
N LEU A 57 -4.60 -6.46 -23.00
CA LEU A 57 -4.22 -5.48 -24.01
C LEU A 57 -5.14 -4.28 -23.90
N ALA A 58 -4.60 -3.11 -23.55
CA ALA A 58 -5.35 -1.87 -23.57
C ALA A 58 -5.24 -1.23 -24.97
N PRO A 59 -6.35 -0.96 -25.65
CA PRO A 59 -6.35 -0.23 -26.91
C PRO A 59 -5.63 1.12 -26.79
N LEU A 60 -4.99 1.57 -27.85
CA LEU A 60 -4.23 2.82 -27.88
C LEU A 60 -5.05 4.03 -27.34
N ILE A 61 -6.32 4.12 -27.71
CA ILE A 61 -7.22 5.19 -27.23
C ILE A 61 -7.47 5.06 -25.73
N ASP A 62 -7.66 3.84 -25.22
CA ASP A 62 -7.96 3.62 -23.79
C ASP A 62 -6.77 3.99 -22.90
N TRP A 63 -5.57 3.52 -23.19
CA TRP A 63 -4.42 3.85 -22.33
C TRP A 63 -4.05 5.35 -22.38
N LYS A 64 -4.19 6.02 -23.52
CA LYS A 64 -3.97 7.47 -23.63
C LYS A 64 -4.98 8.25 -22.81
N ARG A 65 -6.25 7.86 -22.84
CA ARG A 65 -7.28 8.45 -21.99
C ARG A 65 -6.96 8.23 -20.51
N ARG A 66 -6.61 7.01 -20.12
CA ARG A 66 -6.20 6.70 -18.74
C ARG A 66 -5.00 7.55 -18.29
N ALA A 67 -4.02 7.75 -19.17
CA ALA A 67 -2.87 8.59 -18.90
C ALA A 67 -3.26 10.07 -18.70
N ALA A 68 -4.17 10.60 -19.55
CA ALA A 68 -4.69 11.96 -19.41
C ALA A 68 -5.50 12.15 -18.12
N ASP A 69 -6.40 11.23 -17.82
CA ASP A 69 -7.20 11.22 -16.57
C ASP A 69 -6.30 11.15 -15.33
N HIS A 70 -5.28 10.30 -15.36
CA HIS A 70 -4.28 10.18 -14.30
C HIS A 70 -3.52 11.51 -14.10
N GLN A 71 -3.03 12.10 -15.18
CA GLN A 71 -2.29 13.36 -15.13
C GLN A 71 -3.16 14.50 -14.57
N ALA A 72 -4.42 14.60 -15.01
CA ALA A 72 -5.35 15.61 -14.49
C ALA A 72 -5.62 15.40 -12.98
N ARG A 73 -5.70 14.17 -12.53
CA ARG A 73 -5.88 13.83 -11.12
C ARG A 73 -4.63 14.14 -10.28
N ALA A 74 -3.44 13.77 -10.75
CA ALA A 74 -2.16 14.04 -10.10
C ALA A 74 -1.86 15.55 -10.02
N ALA A 75 -2.21 16.31 -11.06
CA ALA A 75 -1.99 17.74 -11.14
C ALA A 75 -2.61 18.53 -9.97
N ARG A 76 -3.69 18.02 -9.36
CA ARG A 76 -4.31 18.63 -8.17
C ARG A 76 -3.34 18.77 -7.00
N TYR A 77 -2.34 17.90 -6.92
CA TYR A 77 -1.33 17.87 -5.86
C TYR A 77 0.02 18.40 -6.34
N THR A 78 0.44 18.00 -7.53
CA THR A 78 1.79 18.28 -8.03
C THR A 78 1.96 19.70 -8.53
N VAL A 79 0.93 20.30 -9.14
CA VAL A 79 0.99 21.70 -9.62
C VAL A 79 1.11 22.71 -8.47
N PRO A 80 0.27 22.66 -7.43
CA PRO A 80 0.44 23.54 -6.28
C PRO A 80 1.78 23.33 -5.56
N ALA A 81 2.22 22.09 -5.38
CA ALA A 81 3.49 21.77 -4.73
C ALA A 81 4.69 22.33 -5.52
N ARG A 82 4.68 22.18 -6.85
CA ARG A 82 5.71 22.77 -7.73
C ARG A 82 5.72 24.28 -7.62
N SER A 83 4.55 24.93 -7.71
CA SER A 83 4.41 26.39 -7.59
C SER A 83 4.93 26.91 -6.23
N ARG A 84 4.67 26.21 -5.13
CA ARG A 84 5.20 26.58 -3.81
C ARG A 84 6.71 26.40 -3.74
N ARG A 85 7.24 25.30 -4.30
CA ARG A 85 8.68 25.05 -4.36
C ARG A 85 9.41 26.12 -5.15
N ASP A 86 8.89 26.51 -6.32
CA ASP A 86 9.50 27.52 -7.20
C ASP A 86 9.53 28.90 -6.54
N ARG A 87 8.57 29.20 -5.67
CA ARG A 87 8.50 30.45 -4.91
C ARG A 87 9.24 30.40 -3.57
N GLY A 88 9.79 29.25 -3.16
CA GLY A 88 10.43 29.09 -1.85
C GLY A 88 9.45 29.18 -0.67
N LEU A 89 8.17 28.89 -0.87
CA LEU A 89 7.09 29.02 0.14
C LEU A 89 6.49 27.64 0.46
N PRO A 90 7.21 26.75 1.18
CA PRO A 90 6.70 25.42 1.49
C PRO A 90 5.48 25.50 2.42
N HIS A 91 4.50 24.59 2.20
CA HIS A 91 3.34 24.46 3.06
C HIS A 91 3.55 23.28 4.04
N PRO A 92 3.47 23.49 5.36
CA PRO A 92 3.87 22.48 6.36
C PRO A 92 2.99 21.23 6.34
N ILE A 93 1.74 21.34 5.89
CA ILE A 93 0.81 20.21 5.82
C ILE A 93 0.80 19.61 4.41
N GLU A 94 0.55 20.43 3.38
CA GLU A 94 0.33 19.94 2.01
C GLU A 94 1.60 19.43 1.33
N ASP A 95 2.78 19.98 1.68
CA ASP A 95 4.05 19.53 1.11
C ASP A 95 4.72 18.42 1.94
N PHE A 96 4.16 18.08 3.10
CA PHE A 96 4.75 17.09 4.01
C PHE A 96 5.06 15.77 3.33
N LEU A 97 4.12 15.19 2.58
CA LEU A 97 4.32 13.89 1.94
C LEU A 97 5.42 13.91 0.88
N PHE A 98 5.63 15.05 0.21
CA PHE A 98 6.72 15.23 -0.77
C PHE A 98 8.09 15.43 -0.11
N GLN A 99 8.12 15.84 1.16
CA GLN A 99 9.34 15.97 1.96
C GLN A 99 9.65 14.66 2.70
N TYR A 100 8.64 14.06 3.31
CA TYR A 100 8.79 12.83 4.09
C TYR A 100 9.09 11.61 3.20
N TYR A 101 8.45 11.54 2.05
CA TYR A 101 8.73 10.56 1.00
C TYR A 101 9.37 11.28 -0.20
N PRO A 102 10.71 11.40 -0.25
CA PRO A 102 11.39 12.30 -1.20
C PRO A 102 11.41 11.72 -2.62
N TYR A 103 10.24 11.38 -3.16
CA TYR A 103 10.09 10.99 -4.55
C TYR A 103 9.90 12.23 -5.44
N PRO A 104 10.42 12.23 -6.68
CA PRO A 104 10.20 13.32 -7.61
C PRO A 104 8.71 13.46 -7.96
N LEU A 105 8.21 14.69 -8.08
CA LEU A 105 6.81 14.96 -8.47
C LEU A 105 6.45 14.27 -9.80
N ALA A 106 7.41 14.15 -10.71
CA ALA A 106 7.24 13.44 -11.98
C ALA A 106 6.82 11.97 -11.80
N LEU A 107 7.13 11.34 -10.67
CA LEU A 107 6.69 9.96 -10.39
C LEU A 107 5.17 9.87 -10.30
N LEU A 108 4.51 10.90 -9.77
CA LEU A 108 3.05 10.99 -9.72
C LEU A 108 2.45 11.50 -11.04
N ASP A 109 3.12 12.42 -11.73
CA ASP A 109 2.61 13.03 -12.96
C ASP A 109 2.63 12.07 -14.15
N THR A 110 3.65 11.19 -14.22
CA THR A 110 3.88 10.33 -15.38
C THR A 110 3.09 9.03 -15.25
N TRP A 111 2.13 8.82 -16.14
CA TRP A 111 1.42 7.55 -16.18
C TRP A 111 2.31 6.43 -16.73
N GLN A 112 2.26 5.28 -16.08
CA GLN A 112 2.95 4.06 -16.49
C GLN A 112 2.02 2.86 -16.32
N PRO A 113 1.99 1.92 -17.27
CA PRO A 113 1.25 0.67 -17.10
C PRO A 113 1.84 -0.16 -15.97
N GLY A 114 0.97 -0.81 -15.21
CA GLY A 114 1.39 -1.84 -14.25
C GLY A 114 1.68 -3.17 -14.95
N ILE A 115 2.09 -4.15 -14.15
CA ILE A 115 2.34 -5.51 -14.62
C ILE A 115 1.08 -6.12 -15.26
N GLY A 116 1.27 -6.83 -16.39
CA GLY A 116 0.19 -7.49 -17.12
C GLY A 116 -0.66 -6.59 -18.00
N LEU A 117 -0.40 -5.27 -18.03
CA LEU A 117 -1.04 -4.34 -18.96
C LEU A 117 -0.17 -4.15 -20.20
N HIS A 118 -0.70 -4.51 -21.37
CA HIS A 118 -0.08 -4.30 -22.67
C HIS A 118 -0.80 -3.16 -23.38
N CYS A 119 -0.06 -2.11 -23.74
CA CYS A 119 -0.60 -0.91 -24.33
C CYS A 119 -0.25 -0.86 -25.81
N GLU A 120 -1.23 -0.68 -26.69
CA GLU A 120 -0.99 -0.55 -28.12
C GLU A 120 -0.11 0.65 -28.44
N TRP A 121 0.91 0.44 -29.25
CA TRP A 121 1.86 1.45 -29.67
C TRP A 121 2.48 1.07 -31.00
N ASP A 122 2.27 1.86 -32.02
CA ASP A 122 2.88 1.64 -33.34
C ASP A 122 4.27 2.30 -33.37
N SER A 123 5.30 1.50 -33.09
CA SER A 123 6.68 1.97 -33.08
C SER A 123 7.23 2.33 -34.47
N LYS A 124 6.58 1.88 -35.55
CA LYS A 124 7.02 2.16 -36.94
C LYS A 124 6.66 3.57 -37.39
N THR A 125 5.53 4.09 -36.89
CA THR A 125 5.06 5.45 -37.19
C THR A 125 5.40 6.44 -36.07
N ALA A 126 5.78 5.97 -34.90
CA ALA A 126 6.12 6.79 -33.76
C ALA A 126 7.58 7.30 -33.81
N PRO A 127 7.86 8.48 -33.27
CA PRO A 127 9.22 9.04 -33.22
C PRO A 127 10.17 8.32 -32.27
N SER A 128 9.67 7.39 -31.45
CA SER A 128 10.42 6.66 -30.43
C SER A 128 9.87 5.25 -30.26
N PRO A 129 10.71 4.24 -29.91
CA PRO A 129 10.26 2.88 -29.64
C PRO A 129 9.29 2.78 -28.45
N LEU A 130 9.31 3.75 -27.54
CA LEU A 130 8.39 3.85 -26.40
C LEU A 130 7.78 5.26 -26.32
N PRO A 131 6.57 5.41 -25.74
CA PRO A 131 5.98 6.71 -25.48
C PRO A 131 6.85 7.58 -24.56
N HIS A 132 6.76 8.90 -24.70
CA HIS A 132 7.44 9.83 -23.83
C HIS A 132 7.13 9.57 -22.34
N GLY A 133 8.16 9.56 -21.50
CA GLY A 133 8.03 9.31 -20.06
C GLY A 133 8.06 7.82 -19.67
N ILE A 134 7.97 6.90 -20.63
CA ILE A 134 8.12 5.45 -20.39
C ILE A 134 9.59 5.06 -20.46
N SER A 135 10.12 4.54 -19.36
CA SER A 135 11.53 4.17 -19.25
C SER A 135 11.85 2.84 -19.92
N GLU A 136 12.83 2.81 -20.82
CA GLU A 136 13.36 1.58 -21.42
C GLU A 136 13.97 0.62 -20.39
N ARG A 137 14.30 1.11 -19.20
CA ARG A 137 14.88 0.27 -18.14
C ARG A 137 13.96 -0.86 -17.72
N TYR A 138 12.64 -0.61 -17.67
CA TYR A 138 11.66 -1.56 -17.14
C TYR A 138 10.57 -1.94 -18.13
N HIS A 139 10.56 -1.31 -19.30
CA HIS A 139 9.55 -1.57 -20.31
C HIS A 139 10.18 -2.13 -21.57
N THR A 140 9.45 -3.02 -22.22
CA THR A 140 9.78 -3.54 -23.54
C THR A 140 8.75 -3.03 -24.54
N GLY A 141 9.24 -2.46 -25.64
CA GLY A 141 8.44 -2.13 -26.81
C GLY A 141 8.57 -3.22 -27.86
N THR A 142 7.46 -3.49 -28.54
CA THR A 142 7.40 -4.29 -29.78
C THR A 142 6.98 -3.38 -30.92
N ASP A 143 6.78 -3.92 -32.12
CA ASP A 143 6.26 -3.15 -33.25
C ASP A 143 4.85 -2.59 -33.01
N THR A 144 4.06 -3.22 -32.14
CA THR A 144 2.62 -2.95 -31.97
C THR A 144 2.20 -2.62 -30.54
N HIS A 145 3.03 -2.82 -29.56
CA HIS A 145 2.66 -2.52 -28.15
C HIS A 145 3.88 -2.37 -27.25
N PHE A 146 3.67 -1.84 -26.03
CA PHE A 146 4.66 -1.79 -24.96
C PHE A 146 4.05 -2.26 -23.64
N PHE A 147 4.91 -2.71 -22.72
CA PHE A 147 4.48 -3.23 -21.40
C PHE A 147 5.66 -3.20 -20.40
N ALA A 148 5.32 -3.29 -19.10
CA ALA A 148 6.32 -3.46 -18.05
C ALA A 148 6.85 -4.91 -18.06
N ASP A 149 8.16 -5.08 -18.23
CA ASP A 149 8.83 -6.37 -18.46
C ASP A 149 9.60 -6.84 -17.21
N PRO A 150 9.07 -7.81 -16.43
CA PRO A 150 9.76 -8.34 -15.24
C PRO A 150 11.11 -9.00 -15.51
N GLY A 151 11.38 -9.39 -16.76
CA GLY A 151 12.68 -9.93 -17.17
C GLY A 151 13.83 -8.93 -17.01
N ARG A 152 13.51 -7.64 -16.89
CA ARG A 152 14.47 -6.55 -16.70
C ARG A 152 14.83 -6.27 -15.23
N LEU A 153 14.19 -6.99 -14.28
CA LEU A 153 14.53 -6.88 -12.86
C LEU A 153 15.91 -7.45 -12.55
N THR A 154 16.73 -6.67 -11.89
CA THR A 154 17.95 -7.19 -11.27
C THR A 154 17.61 -8.05 -10.03
N VAL A 155 18.55 -8.92 -9.62
CA VAL A 155 18.41 -9.74 -8.41
C VAL A 155 18.13 -8.85 -7.18
N LYS A 156 18.87 -7.75 -7.00
CA LYS A 156 18.71 -6.82 -5.89
C LYS A 156 17.32 -6.15 -5.88
N GLU A 157 16.79 -5.80 -7.02
CA GLU A 157 15.45 -5.23 -7.14
C GLU A 157 14.37 -6.25 -6.80
N ARG A 158 14.55 -7.48 -7.25
CA ARG A 158 13.68 -8.61 -6.93
C ARG A 158 13.64 -8.87 -5.42
N ASP A 159 14.80 -9.00 -4.77
CA ASP A 159 14.89 -9.25 -3.34
C ASP A 159 14.17 -8.15 -2.55
N ARG A 160 14.33 -6.90 -2.99
CA ARG A 160 13.61 -5.76 -2.41
C ARG A 160 12.10 -5.87 -2.59
N LEU A 161 11.61 -6.23 -3.79
CA LEU A 161 10.17 -6.39 -4.04
C LEU A 161 9.61 -7.57 -3.25
N GLN A 162 10.36 -8.66 -3.12
CA GLN A 162 9.97 -9.82 -2.33
C GLN A 162 9.85 -9.46 -0.84
N TRP A 163 10.80 -8.70 -0.30
CA TRP A 163 10.72 -8.20 1.07
C TRP A 163 9.51 -7.30 1.29
N ILE A 164 9.24 -6.36 0.37
CA ILE A 164 8.05 -5.49 0.43
C ILE A 164 6.77 -6.33 0.41
N CYS A 165 6.68 -7.30 -0.48
CA CYS A 165 5.53 -8.20 -0.57
C CYS A 165 5.30 -8.94 0.75
N GLY A 166 6.33 -9.54 1.32
CA GLY A 166 6.27 -10.22 2.62
C GLY A 166 5.86 -9.32 3.78
N LEU A 167 6.34 -8.08 3.82
CA LEU A 167 5.91 -7.09 4.82
C LEU A 167 4.41 -6.77 4.68
N LEU A 168 3.95 -6.47 3.47
CA LEU A 168 2.54 -6.14 3.22
C LEU A 168 1.60 -7.30 3.53
N GLU A 169 2.01 -8.53 3.23
CA GLU A 169 1.29 -9.75 3.59
C GLU A 169 1.24 -9.96 5.11
N ALA A 170 2.35 -9.75 5.78
CA ALA A 170 2.42 -9.83 7.24
C ALA A 170 1.49 -8.81 7.91
N ILE A 171 1.43 -7.57 7.39
CA ILE A 171 0.50 -6.54 7.85
C ILE A 171 -0.95 -6.96 7.58
N ALA A 172 -1.26 -7.45 6.36
CA ALA A 172 -2.62 -7.84 5.97
C ALA A 172 -3.20 -8.97 6.85
N ASN A 173 -2.34 -9.87 7.30
CA ASN A 173 -2.74 -11.04 8.10
C ASN A 173 -2.86 -10.78 9.61
N ARG A 174 -2.58 -9.53 10.07
CA ARG A 174 -2.73 -9.18 11.49
C ARG A 174 -4.08 -8.61 11.81
N ALA A 175 -4.51 -8.83 13.06
CA ALA A 175 -5.64 -8.10 13.61
C ALA A 175 -5.30 -6.60 13.72
N PRO A 176 -6.20 -5.69 13.30
CA PRO A 176 -5.99 -4.26 13.44
C PRO A 176 -6.00 -3.84 14.91
N ASN A 177 -5.10 -2.93 15.27
CA ASN A 177 -5.07 -2.28 16.59
C ASN A 177 -5.23 -0.76 16.39
N PHE A 178 -6.24 -0.19 17.04
CA PHE A 178 -6.57 1.23 16.95
C PHE A 178 -6.23 2.02 18.23
N ALA A 179 -5.57 1.40 19.20
CA ALA A 179 -5.32 1.98 20.53
C ALA A 179 -4.26 3.09 20.56
N CYS A 180 -3.62 3.43 19.43
CA CYS A 180 -2.64 4.52 19.39
C CYS A 180 -3.30 5.91 19.50
N HIS A 181 -4.50 6.10 18.95
CA HIS A 181 -5.27 7.36 18.96
C HIS A 181 -4.46 8.62 18.61
N GLY A 182 -3.41 8.52 17.75
CA GLY A 182 -2.55 9.66 17.44
C GLY A 182 -1.53 10.03 18.52
N MET A 183 -1.43 9.28 19.62
CA MET A 183 -0.50 9.56 20.73
C MET A 183 0.97 9.64 20.32
N HIS A 184 1.34 9.08 19.17
CA HIS A 184 2.72 9.19 18.67
C HIS A 184 3.14 10.63 18.37
N GLU A 185 2.24 11.51 17.90
CA GLU A 185 2.54 12.95 17.69
C GLU A 185 2.77 13.66 19.03
N TRP A 186 2.03 13.29 20.07
CA TRP A 186 2.19 13.85 21.42
C TRP A 186 3.48 13.37 22.07
N ALA A 187 3.83 12.11 21.90
CA ALA A 187 5.08 11.54 22.39
C ALA A 187 6.34 12.19 21.77
N MET A 188 6.21 12.80 20.57
CA MET A 188 7.33 13.51 19.93
C MET A 188 7.66 14.84 20.63
N VAL A 189 6.71 15.46 21.31
CA VAL A 189 6.86 16.77 21.99
C VAL A 189 6.90 16.65 23.52
N HIS A 190 6.89 15.45 24.05
CA HIS A 190 6.94 15.19 25.49
C HIS A 190 8.22 15.79 26.11
N GLY A 191 8.07 16.51 27.23
CA GLY A 191 9.16 17.16 27.95
C GLY A 191 9.65 18.47 27.31
N GLY A 192 9.07 18.92 26.19
CA GLY A 192 9.29 20.24 25.59
C GLY A 192 10.69 20.54 25.03
N LYS A 193 11.62 19.57 25.05
CA LYS A 193 13.03 19.81 24.67
C LYS A 193 13.31 19.70 23.17
N GLU A 194 12.48 18.99 22.43
CA GLU A 194 12.70 18.66 21.01
C GLU A 194 11.44 18.89 20.17
N VAL A 195 10.81 20.07 20.32
CA VAL A 195 9.62 20.39 19.52
C VAL A 195 10.03 20.67 18.09
N ARG A 196 9.89 19.69 17.21
CA ARG A 196 10.41 19.71 15.83
C ARG A 196 9.82 20.79 14.91
N HIS A 197 8.66 21.32 15.25
CA HIS A 197 7.95 22.34 14.46
C HIS A 197 7.77 23.65 15.21
N GLU A 198 8.64 23.94 16.20
CA GLU A 198 8.54 25.12 17.05
C GLU A 198 8.52 26.45 16.27
N GLY A 199 9.15 26.50 15.10
CA GLY A 199 9.09 27.67 14.20
C GLY A 199 7.92 27.68 13.24
N THR A 200 7.09 26.61 13.18
CA THR A 200 6.06 26.44 12.14
C THR A 200 4.64 26.40 12.73
N ALA A 201 4.43 25.73 13.85
CA ALA A 201 3.11 25.63 14.48
C ALA A 201 3.26 25.63 16.01
N ARG A 202 2.43 26.43 16.68
CA ARG A 202 2.39 26.48 18.16
C ARG A 202 1.70 25.24 18.71
N LEU A 203 2.10 24.84 19.92
CA LEU A 203 1.34 23.84 20.66
C LEU A 203 0.00 24.45 21.13
N ARG A 204 -1.08 23.71 21.03
CA ARG A 204 -2.44 24.16 21.41
C ARG A 204 -2.78 23.97 22.90
N LEU A 205 -1.94 23.27 23.64
CA LEU A 205 -2.03 23.09 25.08
C LEU A 205 -0.72 23.47 25.75
N PRO A 206 -0.74 23.86 27.03
CA PRO A 206 0.47 24.01 27.85
C PRO A 206 1.29 22.71 27.88
N GLN A 207 2.59 22.82 27.96
CA GLN A 207 3.49 21.66 27.98
C GLN A 207 3.16 20.68 29.11
N SER A 208 2.81 21.19 30.30
CA SER A 208 2.42 20.32 31.42
C SER A 208 1.21 19.44 31.14
N GLU A 209 0.20 19.99 30.45
CA GLU A 209 -1.00 19.19 30.07
C GLU A 209 -0.67 18.14 29.00
N ILE A 210 0.29 18.43 28.11
CA ILE A 210 0.79 17.48 27.10
C ILE A 210 1.54 16.35 27.82
N ASP A 211 2.41 16.67 28.75
CA ASP A 211 3.20 15.69 29.49
C ASP A 211 2.30 14.80 30.34
N ASP A 212 1.34 15.38 31.09
CA ASP A 212 0.34 14.64 31.87
C ASP A 212 -0.47 13.69 30.97
N LEU A 213 -0.85 14.13 29.75
CA LEU A 213 -1.60 13.29 28.82
C LEU A 213 -0.75 12.09 28.35
N VAL A 214 0.51 12.32 28.00
CA VAL A 214 1.44 11.29 27.53
C VAL A 214 1.75 10.28 28.62
N GLU A 215 1.95 10.74 29.87
CA GLU A 215 2.30 9.88 31.02
C GLU A 215 1.07 9.11 31.55
N SER A 216 -0.10 9.70 31.54
CA SER A 216 -1.31 9.07 32.06
C SER A 216 -1.94 8.02 31.14
N ARG A 217 -1.43 7.87 29.89
CA ARG A 217 -2.06 7.01 28.89
C ARG A 217 -1.10 5.98 28.33
N PRO A 218 -1.59 4.75 28.06
CA PRO A 218 -0.77 3.77 27.34
C PRO A 218 -0.54 4.22 25.91
N ILE A 219 0.73 4.31 25.49
CA ILE A 219 1.11 4.50 24.11
C ILE A 219 1.34 3.13 23.49
N CYS A 220 0.73 2.87 22.33
CA CYS A 220 0.77 1.58 21.64
C CYS A 220 1.24 1.73 20.18
N CYS A 221 2.25 2.57 19.93
CA CYS A 221 2.82 2.73 18.60
C CYS A 221 3.58 1.47 18.20
N SER A 222 3.20 0.87 17.06
CA SER A 222 3.81 -0.33 16.49
C SER A 222 4.69 -0.03 15.27
N HIS A 223 4.77 1.23 14.84
CA HIS A 223 5.45 1.64 13.61
C HIS A 223 6.83 2.22 13.90
N HIS A 224 7.89 1.61 13.35
CA HIS A 224 9.27 2.04 13.61
C HIS A 224 9.53 3.49 13.20
N ASP A 225 9.13 3.88 11.97
CA ASP A 225 9.42 5.22 11.45
C ASP A 225 8.69 6.35 12.21
N ALA A 226 7.58 6.05 12.92
CA ALA A 226 6.96 6.99 13.84
C ALA A 226 7.65 6.99 15.22
N PHE A 227 7.87 5.79 15.79
CA PHE A 227 8.47 5.62 17.12
C PHE A 227 9.88 6.22 17.24
N ARG A 228 10.70 6.14 16.19
CA ARG A 228 12.06 6.70 16.21
C ARG A 228 12.09 8.20 16.50
N PHE A 229 10.98 8.90 16.26
CA PHE A 229 10.84 10.33 16.49
C PHE A 229 10.32 10.71 17.88
N PHE A 230 9.95 9.74 18.71
CA PHE A 230 9.56 10.01 20.10
C PHE A 230 10.67 10.74 20.84
N ALA A 231 10.28 11.68 21.70
CA ALA A 231 11.20 12.24 22.68
C ALA A 231 11.82 11.12 23.51
N ALA A 232 13.09 11.28 23.91
CA ALA A 232 13.81 10.26 24.68
C ALA A 232 13.05 9.84 25.94
N THR A 233 12.38 10.80 26.59
CA THR A 233 11.54 10.59 27.78
C THR A 233 10.26 9.81 27.50
N ALA A 234 9.71 9.89 26.30
CA ALA A 234 8.47 9.19 25.92
C ALA A 234 8.71 7.75 25.40
N LYS A 235 9.91 7.44 24.92
CA LYS A 235 10.20 6.08 24.41
C LYS A 235 9.89 4.95 25.40
N PRO A 236 10.27 5.06 26.68
CA PRO A 236 9.96 4.03 27.68
C PRO A 236 8.44 3.87 27.94
N LEU A 237 7.63 4.91 27.66
CA LEU A 237 6.18 4.90 27.87
C LEU A 237 5.43 4.13 26.77
N ASN A 238 6.05 3.88 25.63
CA ASN A 238 5.46 3.05 24.59
C ASN A 238 5.51 1.57 25.00
N ARG A 239 4.38 0.89 24.96
CA ARG A 239 4.27 -0.55 25.29
C ARG A 239 5.08 -1.46 24.37
N LEU A 240 5.34 -1.01 23.16
CA LEU A 240 6.13 -1.72 22.16
C LEU A 240 7.44 -0.95 21.93
N GLN A 241 8.49 -1.67 21.55
CA GLN A 241 9.78 -1.06 21.21
C GLN A 241 10.10 -1.40 19.73
N PRO A 242 9.41 -0.77 18.74
CA PRO A 242 9.59 -1.13 17.36
C PRO A 242 10.97 -0.72 16.84
N THR A 243 11.65 -1.69 16.23
CA THR A 243 12.93 -1.51 15.53
C THR A 243 12.73 -1.70 14.03
N LEU A 244 13.78 -1.44 13.25
CA LEU A 244 13.74 -1.67 11.81
C LEU A 244 13.50 -3.17 11.49
N GLU A 245 14.12 -4.05 12.27
CA GLU A 245 14.02 -5.51 12.10
C GLU A 245 12.65 -6.04 12.52
N SER A 246 12.05 -5.45 13.55
CA SER A 246 10.76 -5.89 14.08
C SER A 246 9.55 -5.43 13.25
N ARG A 247 9.74 -4.64 12.18
CA ARG A 247 8.65 -4.13 11.32
C ARG A 247 7.71 -5.24 10.86
N VAL A 248 8.28 -6.33 10.35
CA VAL A 248 7.50 -7.48 9.87
C VAL A 248 6.67 -8.10 10.98
N MET A 249 7.08 -7.96 12.24
CA MET A 249 6.38 -8.54 13.40
C MET A 249 5.40 -7.58 14.08
N LEU A 250 5.58 -6.26 13.95
CA LEU A 250 4.84 -5.27 14.74
C LEU A 250 3.89 -4.40 13.90
N GLU A 251 4.24 -4.07 12.65
CA GLU A 251 3.37 -3.23 11.82
C GLU A 251 2.04 -3.95 11.53
N GLN A 252 0.94 -3.21 11.60
CA GLN A 252 -0.41 -3.79 11.56
C GLN A 252 -1.40 -2.88 10.82
N PRO A 253 -2.55 -3.39 10.29
CA PRO A 253 -3.39 -2.69 9.34
C PRO A 253 -4.25 -1.56 9.94
N GLY A 254 -4.37 -1.45 11.26
CA GLY A 254 -5.02 -0.32 11.92
C GLY A 254 -4.11 0.91 12.09
N CYS A 255 -2.81 0.78 11.88
CA CYS A 255 -1.85 1.87 12.07
C CYS A 255 -1.94 2.91 10.93
N VAL A 256 -2.07 4.19 11.30
CA VAL A 256 -2.09 5.32 10.34
C VAL A 256 -0.82 5.32 9.49
N HIS A 257 0.35 5.19 10.10
CA HIS A 257 1.62 5.21 9.40
C HIS A 257 1.86 3.99 8.51
N ALA A 258 1.46 2.78 8.94
CA ALA A 258 1.57 1.59 8.10
C ALA A 258 0.66 1.69 6.86
N ASN A 259 -0.47 2.40 6.97
CA ASN A 259 -1.36 2.69 5.84
C ASN A 259 -0.85 3.84 4.97
N MET A 260 -0.24 4.88 5.56
CA MET A 260 0.43 5.96 4.84
C MET A 260 1.63 5.43 4.03
N ASP A 261 2.37 4.49 4.58
CA ASP A 261 3.49 3.81 3.93
C ASP A 261 3.09 3.00 2.68
N LEU A 262 1.79 2.75 2.41
CA LEU A 262 1.37 2.17 1.14
C LEU A 262 1.83 3.01 -0.06
N TYR A 263 1.84 4.34 0.07
CA TYR A 263 2.42 5.22 -0.93
C TYR A 263 3.92 4.97 -1.13
N LYS A 264 4.67 4.83 -0.05
CA LYS A 264 6.11 4.50 -0.09
C LYS A 264 6.38 3.16 -0.77
N TRP A 265 5.60 2.15 -0.44
CA TRP A 265 5.77 0.81 -1.00
C TRP A 265 5.33 0.75 -2.46
N ALA A 266 4.24 1.45 -2.83
CA ALA A 266 3.83 1.60 -4.23
C ALA A 266 4.90 2.33 -5.05
N ALA A 267 5.45 3.44 -4.55
CA ALA A 267 6.53 4.17 -5.23
C ALA A 267 7.78 3.30 -5.46
N LYS A 268 8.14 2.46 -4.47
CA LYS A 268 9.26 1.50 -4.61
C LYS A 268 8.94 0.31 -5.52
N ALA A 269 7.67 0.05 -5.75
CA ALA A 269 7.18 -1.00 -6.64
C ALA A 269 6.89 -0.50 -8.07
N MET A 270 7.16 0.77 -8.38
CA MET A 270 7.00 1.26 -9.74
C MET A 270 8.04 0.63 -10.69
N PRO A 271 7.67 0.34 -11.97
CA PRO A 271 6.34 0.54 -12.58
C PRO A 271 5.35 -0.61 -12.34
N TRP A 272 5.72 -1.66 -11.64
CA TRP A 272 4.98 -2.92 -11.52
C TRP A 272 3.57 -2.76 -10.98
N CYS A 273 3.36 -1.86 -10.02
CA CYS A 273 2.02 -1.62 -9.47
C CYS A 273 1.17 -0.69 -10.36
N GLY A 274 1.78 0.02 -11.33
CA GLY A 274 1.11 1.00 -12.16
C GLY A 274 0.82 2.31 -11.46
N SER A 275 0.76 3.39 -12.26
CA SER A 275 0.63 4.75 -11.71
C SER A 275 -0.73 5.01 -11.06
N GLU A 276 -1.80 4.35 -11.50
CA GLU A 276 -3.13 4.53 -10.90
C GLU A 276 -3.14 4.05 -9.44
N LEU A 277 -2.56 2.87 -9.16
CA LEU A 277 -2.46 2.38 -7.78
C LEU A 277 -1.52 3.24 -6.93
N LEU A 278 -0.42 3.72 -7.51
CA LEU A 278 0.47 4.66 -6.85
C LEU A 278 -0.28 5.93 -6.39
N LEU A 279 -1.09 6.51 -7.28
CA LEU A 279 -1.86 7.71 -6.99
C LEU A 279 -2.99 7.45 -5.98
N ASP A 280 -3.67 6.29 -6.06
CA ASP A 280 -4.65 5.87 -5.05
C ASP A 280 -4.02 5.78 -3.65
N CYS A 281 -2.81 5.22 -3.56
CA CYS A 281 -2.06 5.15 -2.30
C CYS A 281 -1.62 6.53 -1.81
N PHE A 282 -1.22 7.44 -2.71
CA PHE A 282 -0.88 8.81 -2.36
C PHE A 282 -2.09 9.59 -1.82
N GLU A 283 -3.24 9.49 -2.47
CA GLU A 283 -4.48 10.16 -2.02
C GLU A 283 -4.97 9.64 -0.67
N LEU A 284 -4.80 8.35 -0.41
CA LEU A 284 -5.03 7.79 0.93
C LEU A 284 -4.03 8.36 1.95
N ALA A 285 -2.75 8.47 1.59
CA ALA A 285 -1.72 9.03 2.47
C ALA A 285 -2.02 10.49 2.83
N VAL A 286 -2.56 11.29 1.89
CA VAL A 286 -3.02 12.67 2.16
C VAL A 286 -4.12 12.69 3.23
N GLN A 287 -5.13 11.80 3.13
CA GLN A 287 -6.22 11.73 4.11
C GLN A 287 -5.72 11.25 5.49
N LEU A 288 -4.81 10.27 5.51
CA LEU A 288 -4.19 9.78 6.75
C LEU A 288 -3.36 10.87 7.42
N ARG A 289 -2.62 11.65 6.65
CA ARG A 289 -1.85 12.77 7.19
C ARG A 289 -2.76 13.88 7.73
N ASP A 290 -3.88 14.20 7.07
CA ASP A 290 -4.85 15.18 7.60
C ASP A 290 -5.43 14.71 8.95
N LEU A 291 -5.80 13.44 9.06
CA LEU A 291 -6.27 12.86 10.34
C LEU A 291 -5.21 13.00 11.43
N ASP A 292 -3.99 12.64 11.11
CA ASP A 292 -2.86 12.63 12.04
C ASP A 292 -2.53 14.03 12.54
N MET A 293 -2.45 15.01 11.64
CA MET A 293 -2.21 16.42 11.97
C MET A 293 -3.32 17.01 12.83
N ARG A 294 -4.59 16.74 12.50
CA ARG A 294 -5.73 17.25 13.29
C ARG A 294 -5.78 16.66 14.69
N ALA A 295 -5.23 15.48 14.90
CA ALA A 295 -5.12 14.85 16.21
C ALA A 295 -3.84 15.23 16.98
N SER A 296 -2.92 15.94 16.34
CA SER A 296 -1.64 16.32 16.92
C SER A 296 -1.78 17.42 17.99
N PRO A 297 -0.73 17.65 18.80
CA PRO A 297 -0.73 18.74 19.79
C PRO A 297 -0.58 20.14 19.19
N TYR A 298 -0.41 20.28 17.86
CA TYR A 298 -0.19 21.55 17.20
C TYR A 298 -1.50 22.30 16.90
N ASP A 299 -1.44 23.63 16.99
CA ASP A 299 -2.52 24.52 16.51
C ASP A 299 -2.38 24.70 14.98
N LEU A 300 -3.36 24.19 14.27
CA LEU A 300 -3.40 24.24 12.82
C LEU A 300 -4.51 25.17 12.28
N SER A 301 -5.02 26.06 13.12
CA SER A 301 -6.10 27.00 12.78
C SER A 301 -5.72 27.94 11.63
N GLU A 302 -4.45 28.37 11.53
CA GLU A 302 -3.93 29.18 10.43
C GLU A 302 -4.06 28.48 9.06
N TRP A 303 -4.09 27.15 9.05
CA TRP A 303 -4.27 26.35 7.82
C TRP A 303 -5.68 25.79 7.70
N GLY A 304 -6.65 26.34 8.44
CA GLY A 304 -8.06 25.97 8.36
C GLY A 304 -8.35 24.53 8.83
N ARG A 305 -7.52 23.95 9.70
CA ARG A 305 -7.72 22.60 10.23
C ARG A 305 -8.32 22.65 11.62
N THR A 306 -9.52 22.07 11.78
CA THR A 306 -10.16 21.90 13.08
C THR A 306 -9.54 20.71 13.81
N PRO A 307 -9.08 20.89 15.07
CA PRO A 307 -8.44 19.82 15.83
C PRO A 307 -9.42 18.70 16.22
N ILE A 308 -8.93 17.47 16.22
CA ILE A 308 -9.56 16.34 16.87
C ILE A 308 -8.93 16.21 18.25
N ARG A 309 -9.69 16.57 19.28
CA ARG A 309 -9.19 16.70 20.66
C ARG A 309 -9.07 15.33 21.33
N ILE A 310 -8.01 14.58 21.00
CA ILE A 310 -7.81 13.22 21.54
C ILE A 310 -7.55 13.19 23.06
N GLU A 311 -7.24 14.33 23.67
CA GLU A 311 -7.23 14.51 25.12
C GLU A 311 -8.61 14.30 25.76
N THR A 312 -9.68 14.44 24.98
CA THR A 312 -11.07 14.19 25.43
C THR A 312 -11.57 12.79 25.00
N PRO A 313 -12.54 12.19 25.73
CA PRO A 313 -13.16 10.93 25.31
C PRO A 313 -13.84 11.01 23.93
N ASP A 314 -14.49 12.13 23.63
CA ASP A 314 -15.20 12.33 22.36
C ASP A 314 -14.21 12.46 21.18
N GLY A 315 -13.15 13.21 21.36
CA GLY A 315 -12.10 13.33 20.35
C GLY A 315 -11.43 12.00 20.03
N ARG A 316 -11.22 11.15 21.04
CA ARG A 316 -10.68 9.79 20.80
C ARG A 316 -11.66 8.92 20.02
N ARG A 317 -12.96 8.97 20.34
CA ARG A 317 -13.98 8.25 19.56
C ARG A 317 -14.03 8.73 18.11
N CYS A 318 -13.96 10.04 17.91
CA CYS A 318 -13.90 10.63 16.57
C CYS A 318 -12.66 10.17 15.80
N TYR A 319 -11.47 10.23 16.40
CA TYR A 319 -10.23 9.75 15.79
C TYR A 319 -10.30 8.27 15.44
N GLU A 320 -10.74 7.42 16.36
CA GLU A 320 -10.83 5.98 16.14
C GLU A 320 -11.81 5.63 15.01
N ALA A 321 -12.95 6.33 14.91
CA ALA A 321 -13.90 6.13 13.84
C ALA A 321 -13.28 6.46 12.47
N GLU A 322 -12.58 7.59 12.33
CA GLU A 322 -11.89 7.99 11.12
C GLU A 322 -10.71 7.05 10.80
N GLN A 323 -9.94 6.65 11.81
CA GLN A 323 -8.84 5.70 11.66
C GLN A 323 -9.35 4.35 11.11
N LYS A 324 -10.48 3.84 11.63
CA LYS A 324 -11.13 2.62 11.14
C LYS A 324 -11.61 2.78 9.69
N ARG A 325 -12.22 3.91 9.36
CA ARG A 325 -12.66 4.22 7.99
C ARG A 325 -11.48 4.22 7.02
N LEU A 326 -10.39 4.91 7.34
CA LEU A 326 -9.20 4.98 6.49
C LEU A 326 -8.47 3.63 6.40
N ALA A 327 -8.43 2.85 7.49
CA ALA A 327 -7.88 1.49 7.48
C ALA A 327 -8.68 0.56 6.56
N SER A 328 -10.02 0.70 6.50
CA SER A 328 -10.86 -0.06 5.57
C SER A 328 -10.59 0.33 4.11
N MET A 329 -10.30 1.60 3.83
CA MET A 329 -9.88 2.05 2.48
C MET A 329 -8.47 1.56 2.12
N ALA A 330 -7.58 1.41 3.09
CA ALA A 330 -6.22 0.91 2.89
C ALA A 330 -6.16 -0.57 2.52
N SER A 331 -7.10 -1.41 3.01
CA SER A 331 -7.09 -2.85 2.77
C SER A 331 -7.09 -3.23 1.29
N PRO A 332 -8.03 -2.76 0.45
CA PRO A 332 -8.04 -3.10 -0.96
C PRO A 332 -6.82 -2.56 -1.73
N LEU A 333 -6.25 -1.43 -1.32
CA LEU A 333 -5.03 -0.90 -1.94
C LEU A 333 -3.83 -1.79 -1.61
N ARG A 334 -3.73 -2.26 -0.37
CA ARG A 334 -2.70 -3.22 0.05
C ARG A 334 -2.81 -4.52 -0.71
N GLU A 335 -4.02 -5.06 -0.86
CA GLU A 335 -4.28 -6.30 -1.61
C GLU A 335 -3.91 -6.16 -3.09
N ARG A 336 -4.27 -5.04 -3.73
CA ARG A 336 -3.88 -4.74 -5.11
C ARG A 336 -2.35 -4.66 -5.26
N LEU A 337 -1.67 -4.03 -4.29
CA LEU A 337 -0.20 -3.92 -4.32
C LEU A 337 0.47 -5.29 -4.14
N ILE A 338 -0.01 -6.11 -3.21
CA ILE A 338 0.45 -7.49 -3.02
C ILE A 338 0.24 -8.30 -4.31
N ALA A 339 -0.93 -8.20 -4.95
CA ALA A 339 -1.23 -8.91 -6.19
C ALA A 339 -0.27 -8.51 -7.33
N ALA A 340 -0.01 -7.22 -7.50
CA ALA A 340 0.94 -6.72 -8.50
C ALA A 340 2.37 -7.22 -8.24
N LEU A 341 2.80 -7.21 -6.98
CA LEU A 341 4.12 -7.72 -6.58
C LEU A 341 4.24 -9.23 -6.81
N ARG A 342 3.24 -10.02 -6.40
CA ARG A 342 3.20 -11.47 -6.65
C ARG A 342 3.26 -11.79 -8.15
N GLN A 343 2.47 -11.09 -8.96
CA GLN A 343 2.48 -11.26 -10.40
C GLN A 343 3.86 -10.95 -10.99
N THR A 344 4.48 -9.83 -10.57
CA THR A 344 5.82 -9.44 -11.01
C THR A 344 6.89 -10.47 -10.66
N LEU A 345 6.84 -10.99 -9.43
CA LEU A 345 7.81 -11.97 -8.93
C LEU A 345 7.63 -13.36 -9.56
N ALA A 346 6.41 -13.74 -9.92
CA ALA A 346 6.11 -15.03 -10.57
C ALA A 346 6.64 -15.12 -12.02
N HIS A 347 6.76 -14.01 -12.74
CA HIS A 347 7.24 -13.99 -14.13
C HIS A 347 8.75 -14.25 -14.29
N HIS A 348 9.50 -14.40 -13.22
CA HIS A 348 10.90 -14.72 -13.28
C HIS A 348 11.19 -16.18 -12.94
N THR A 349 11.20 -17.02 -13.92
CA THR A 349 11.92 -18.30 -13.85
C THR A 349 13.40 -17.98 -14.08
N PRO A 350 14.33 -18.34 -13.19
CA PRO A 350 15.74 -18.21 -13.47
C PRO A 350 16.03 -18.96 -14.78
N CYS A 351 16.60 -18.29 -15.76
CA CYS A 351 17.22 -18.97 -16.88
C CYS A 351 18.26 -19.91 -16.26
N GLN A 352 17.97 -21.20 -16.19
CA GLN A 352 18.98 -22.22 -15.91
C GLN A 352 20.00 -22.09 -17.03
N ARG A 353 21.11 -21.39 -16.78
CA ARG A 353 22.30 -21.54 -17.61
C ARG A 353 22.73 -22.99 -17.44
N SER A 354 22.41 -23.79 -18.43
CA SER A 354 23.04 -25.09 -18.63
C SER A 354 24.54 -24.81 -18.77
N PHE A 355 25.30 -25.26 -17.79
CA PHE A 355 26.76 -25.40 -17.90
C PHE A 355 27.10 -26.65 -18.70
#